data_81353553bf47353949c76d803667a6a9
#
_entry.id   81353553bf47353949c76d803667a6a9
#
_cell.length_a   1.000
_cell.length_b   1.000
_cell.length_c   1.000
_cell.angle_alpha   90.00
_cell.angle_beta   90.00
_cell.angle_gamma   90.00
#
_symmetry.space_group_name_H-M   'P 1'
#
loop_
_entity.id
_entity.type
_entity.pdbx_description
1 polymer ?
#
loop_
_entity_poly.entity_id
_entity_poly.type
_entity_poly.pdbx_seq_one_letter_code
_entity_poly.pdbx_strand_id
1 'polypeptide(L)'
;MATKKTSYEAPMPATDKKKALQTAIAQIEKSYGKGTVMRLGDRPDMNVDAIPTGSLALDAALGIGGVPKGRIIEIYGPESSGKTTLALHILAQAQKMGGEVAFVDAEHALDPVYAAALGVDIDNMLVSQPDTGEQALEITDALVRSGAVDAVVVDSVAALTPRAEIEGEMGDAFVGLQARLMSQALRKLAGTINKTNCVVIFINQLRMKIGVMYGNPETTTGGNALKFYSSVRLDVRRVESIKEGGNVIGNKTRVKVVKNKVAPPFREAIFDIYYGQGISKWGELVDLAVEMDIVQKSGSWFSMGDERIGQGKDSVKNFLMSNPEIAEEVEAKVRANLMKSTNAAVKAPAKAAERGVVVSADDFDDED
;
A
#
# COMPACT_ATOMS: atom_id res chain seq x y z
N MET A 1 42.71 -15.27 43.48
CA MET A 1 41.66 -14.94 42.49
C MET A 1 40.63 -16.07 42.49
N ALA A 2 39.45 -15.81 43.08
CA ALA A 2 38.40 -16.82 43.19
C ALA A 2 37.49 -16.75 41.97
N THR A 3 37.48 -17.83 41.20
CA THR A 3 36.60 -18.02 40.04
C THR A 3 35.16 -18.16 40.50
N LYS A 4 34.31 -17.16 40.22
CA LYS A 4 32.85 -17.26 40.36
C LYS A 4 32.32 -18.34 39.44
N LYS A 5 31.94 -19.52 40.02
CA LYS A 5 31.14 -20.52 39.33
C LYS A 5 29.76 -19.94 39.09
N THR A 6 29.43 -19.69 37.82
CA THR A 6 28.05 -19.44 37.36
C THR A 6 27.27 -20.74 37.56
N SER A 7 26.42 -20.80 38.57
CA SER A 7 25.46 -21.88 38.79
C SER A 7 24.40 -21.80 37.67
N TYR A 8 24.36 -22.78 36.78
CA TYR A 8 23.21 -23.00 35.89
C TYR A 8 22.03 -23.44 36.77
N GLU A 9 21.07 -22.55 36.97
CA GLU A 9 19.80 -22.92 37.60
C GLU A 9 19.06 -23.89 36.67
N ALA A 10 18.58 -24.99 37.26
CA ALA A 10 17.81 -26.01 36.55
C ALA A 10 16.52 -25.39 35.96
N PRO A 11 16.07 -25.80 34.78
CA PRO A 11 14.86 -25.23 34.16
C PRO A 11 13.63 -25.47 35.05
N MET A 12 12.91 -24.40 35.36
CA MET A 12 11.71 -24.41 36.20
C MET A 12 10.67 -25.43 35.70
N PRO A 13 9.99 -26.18 36.60
CA PRO A 13 8.87 -27.04 36.23
C PRO A 13 7.78 -26.31 35.46
N ALA A 14 7.09 -26.94 34.52
CA ALA A 14 6.11 -26.34 33.64
C ALA A 14 4.94 -25.67 34.38
N THR A 15 4.57 -26.18 35.56
CA THR A 15 3.55 -25.62 36.46
C THR A 15 3.99 -24.29 37.07
N ASP A 16 5.27 -24.20 37.46
CA ASP A 16 5.80 -23.00 38.10
C ASP A 16 6.06 -21.91 37.06
N LYS A 17 6.43 -22.28 35.82
CA LYS A 17 6.51 -21.34 34.69
C LYS A 17 5.14 -20.69 34.39
N LYS A 18 4.04 -21.46 34.40
CA LYS A 18 2.70 -20.92 34.16
C LYS A 18 2.28 -19.95 35.27
N LYS A 19 2.54 -20.26 36.55
CA LYS A 19 2.25 -19.37 37.67
C LYS A 19 3.07 -18.09 37.63
N ALA A 20 4.36 -18.20 37.36
CA ALA A 20 5.26 -17.05 37.23
C ALA A 20 4.81 -16.13 36.07
N LEU A 21 4.41 -16.71 34.91
CA LEU A 21 3.89 -15.94 33.80
C LEU A 21 2.57 -15.23 34.13
N GLN A 22 1.64 -15.90 34.81
CA GLN A 22 0.38 -15.27 35.25
C GLN A 22 0.61 -14.10 36.22
N THR A 23 1.54 -14.28 37.15
CA THR A 23 1.93 -13.21 38.09
C THR A 23 2.54 -12.02 37.36
N ALA A 24 3.43 -12.28 36.38
CA ALA A 24 4.03 -11.22 35.59
C ALA A 24 2.98 -10.48 34.74
N ILE A 25 2.03 -11.18 34.11
CA ILE A 25 0.93 -10.57 33.34
C ILE A 25 0.08 -9.71 34.25
N ALA A 26 -0.34 -10.22 35.42
CA ALA A 26 -1.14 -9.45 36.37
C ALA A 26 -0.41 -8.17 36.87
N GLN A 27 0.91 -8.24 37.07
CA GLN A 27 1.71 -7.07 37.48
C GLN A 27 1.82 -6.05 36.32
N ILE A 28 1.99 -6.49 35.07
CA ILE A 28 2.00 -5.63 33.88
C ILE A 28 0.63 -4.95 33.71
N GLU A 29 -0.46 -5.70 33.81
CA GLU A 29 -1.81 -5.16 33.70
C GLU A 29 -2.13 -4.14 34.81
N LYS A 30 -1.62 -4.37 36.02
CA LYS A 30 -1.76 -3.39 37.13
C LYS A 30 -0.99 -2.09 36.85
N SER A 31 0.17 -2.17 36.21
CA SER A 31 1.02 -1.00 35.94
C SER A 31 0.63 -0.24 34.68
N TYR A 32 0.14 -0.93 33.63
CA TYR A 32 -0.07 -0.38 32.28
C TYR A 32 -1.52 -0.50 31.78
N GLY A 33 -2.40 -1.12 32.54
CA GLY A 33 -3.80 -1.32 32.20
C GLY A 33 -4.11 -2.72 31.67
N LYS A 34 -5.38 -3.12 31.78
CA LYS A 34 -5.87 -4.42 31.29
C LYS A 34 -5.72 -4.52 29.77
N GLY A 35 -5.33 -5.69 29.28
CA GLY A 35 -5.16 -5.93 27.86
C GLY A 35 -3.81 -5.47 27.27
N THR A 36 -2.89 -4.95 28.12
CA THR A 36 -1.52 -4.58 27.69
C THR A 36 -0.73 -5.79 27.18
N VAL A 37 -0.98 -6.97 27.76
CA VAL A 37 -0.44 -8.25 27.29
C VAL A 37 -1.62 -9.18 27.03
N MET A 38 -1.67 -9.76 25.82
CA MET A 38 -2.68 -10.74 25.45
C MET A 38 -2.07 -11.88 24.64
N ARG A 39 -2.71 -13.01 24.64
CA ARG A 39 -2.33 -14.11 23.72
C ARG A 39 -2.86 -13.79 22.34
N LEU A 40 -2.08 -14.06 21.31
CA LEU A 40 -2.47 -13.77 19.92
C LEU A 40 -3.79 -14.48 19.54
N GLY A 41 -4.01 -15.70 20.04
CA GLY A 41 -5.24 -16.46 19.79
C GLY A 41 -6.49 -15.93 20.52
N ASP A 42 -6.32 -15.05 21.49
CA ASP A 42 -7.44 -14.45 22.25
C ASP A 42 -8.00 -13.18 21.57
N ARG A 43 -7.40 -12.75 20.44
CA ARG A 43 -7.94 -11.65 19.63
C ARG A 43 -9.09 -12.18 18.77
N PRO A 44 -10.33 -11.68 18.96
CA PRO A 44 -11.49 -12.11 18.18
C PRO A 44 -11.38 -11.68 16.71
N ASP A 45 -10.67 -10.60 16.40
CA ASP A 45 -10.52 -10.04 15.06
C ASP A 45 -9.05 -10.03 14.62
N MET A 46 -8.65 -11.11 13.92
CA MET A 46 -7.36 -11.16 13.21
C MET A 46 -7.46 -10.54 11.80
N ASN A 47 -8.66 -10.16 11.36
CA ASN A 47 -8.86 -9.51 10.06
C ASN A 47 -8.45 -8.04 10.15
N VAL A 48 -7.58 -7.63 9.24
CA VAL A 48 -7.22 -6.22 9.06
C VAL A 48 -8.20 -5.63 8.07
N ASP A 49 -8.97 -4.63 8.50
CA ASP A 49 -9.83 -3.87 7.60
C ASP A 49 -9.02 -3.20 6.50
N ALA A 50 -9.61 -3.11 5.30
CA ALA A 50 -8.95 -2.56 4.14
C ALA A 50 -9.82 -1.53 3.42
N ILE A 51 -9.18 -0.56 2.77
CA ILE A 51 -9.80 0.34 1.81
C ILE A 51 -9.47 -0.18 0.41
N PRO A 52 -10.46 -0.47 -0.45
CA PRO A 52 -10.23 -0.90 -1.82
C PRO A 52 -9.39 0.12 -2.61
N THR A 53 -8.62 -0.35 -3.57
CA THR A 53 -7.76 0.52 -4.40
C THR A 53 -8.46 1.10 -5.62
N GLY A 54 -9.63 0.55 -5.97
CA GLY A 54 -10.32 0.84 -7.23
C GLY A 54 -9.93 -0.12 -8.36
N SER A 55 -8.92 -0.98 -8.17
CA SER A 55 -8.54 -2.06 -9.06
C SER A 55 -8.76 -3.41 -8.37
N LEU A 56 -9.56 -4.29 -8.98
CA LEU A 56 -9.85 -5.63 -8.46
C LEU A 56 -8.60 -6.51 -8.40
N ALA A 57 -7.75 -6.41 -9.41
CA ALA A 57 -6.49 -7.16 -9.48
C ALA A 57 -5.53 -6.71 -8.38
N LEU A 58 -5.43 -5.39 -8.11
CA LEU A 58 -4.56 -4.89 -7.05
C LEU A 58 -5.11 -5.24 -5.66
N ASP A 59 -6.42 -5.15 -5.45
CA ASP A 59 -7.08 -5.57 -4.21
C ASP A 59 -6.78 -7.06 -3.91
N ALA A 60 -6.82 -7.91 -4.92
CA ALA A 60 -6.45 -9.32 -4.81
C ALA A 60 -4.95 -9.53 -4.59
N ALA A 61 -4.09 -8.75 -5.26
CA ALA A 61 -2.65 -8.81 -5.08
C ALA A 61 -2.23 -8.41 -3.65
N LEU A 62 -2.95 -7.47 -3.03
CA LEU A 62 -2.78 -7.07 -1.63
C LEU A 62 -3.24 -8.15 -0.64
N GLY A 63 -4.12 -9.05 -1.06
CA GLY A 63 -4.52 -10.26 -0.31
C GLY A 63 -5.58 -10.06 0.76
N ILE A 64 -5.96 -8.82 1.07
CA ILE A 64 -6.99 -8.45 2.05
C ILE A 64 -8.10 -7.58 1.45
N GLY A 65 -8.12 -7.43 0.11
CA GLY A 65 -9.13 -6.66 -0.60
C GLY A 65 -8.88 -5.16 -0.69
N GLY A 66 -7.66 -4.71 -0.41
CA GLY A 66 -7.28 -3.29 -0.49
C GLY A 66 -6.06 -2.94 0.36
N VAL A 67 -5.86 -1.65 0.60
CA VAL A 67 -4.80 -1.15 1.50
C VAL A 67 -5.23 -1.28 2.96
N PRO A 68 -4.35 -1.81 3.87
CA PRO A 68 -4.70 -2.07 5.27
C PRO A 68 -4.95 -0.78 6.05
N LYS A 69 -6.07 -0.71 6.79
CA LYS A 69 -6.34 0.36 7.75
C LYS A 69 -5.35 0.33 8.90
N GLY A 70 -5.08 1.49 9.49
CA GLY A 70 -4.13 1.62 10.60
C GLY A 70 -2.67 1.39 10.20
N ARG A 71 -2.30 1.62 8.92
CA ARG A 71 -0.96 1.33 8.39
C ARG A 71 -0.42 2.45 7.51
N ILE A 72 0.90 2.45 7.39
CA ILE A 72 1.63 3.31 6.46
C ILE A 72 1.82 2.54 5.16
N ILE A 73 1.47 3.18 4.04
CA ILE A 73 1.63 2.68 2.69
C ILE A 73 2.62 3.58 1.94
N GLU A 74 3.53 3.02 1.18
CA GLU A 74 4.37 3.76 0.24
C GLU A 74 4.00 3.37 -1.18
N ILE A 75 3.63 4.37 -1.99
CA ILE A 75 3.40 4.25 -3.43
C ILE A 75 4.54 4.96 -4.13
N TYR A 76 5.37 4.25 -4.89
CA TYR A 76 6.52 4.84 -5.55
C TYR A 76 6.69 4.34 -6.97
N GLY A 77 7.44 5.09 -7.76
CA GLY A 77 7.70 4.77 -9.17
C GLY A 77 8.20 5.98 -9.94
N PRO A 78 8.49 5.79 -11.24
CA PRO A 78 8.88 6.87 -12.13
C PRO A 78 7.82 7.99 -12.20
N GLU A 79 8.21 9.12 -12.75
CA GLU A 79 7.28 10.19 -13.08
C GLU A 79 6.21 9.70 -14.07
N SER A 80 5.00 10.26 -13.96
CA SER A 80 3.85 9.93 -14.84
C SER A 80 3.48 8.43 -14.89
N SER A 81 3.82 7.66 -13.84
CA SER A 81 3.48 6.23 -13.75
C SER A 81 2.07 5.96 -13.21
N GLY A 82 1.34 6.98 -12.72
CA GLY A 82 0.00 6.84 -12.15
C GLY A 82 -0.05 6.75 -10.62
N LYS A 83 0.99 7.17 -9.90
CA LYS A 83 1.04 7.14 -8.42
C LYS A 83 -0.07 7.96 -7.77
N THR A 84 -0.17 9.24 -8.14
CA THR A 84 -1.21 10.16 -7.64
C THR A 84 -2.60 9.69 -8.05
N THR A 85 -2.77 9.19 -9.28
CA THR A 85 -4.02 8.59 -9.75
C THR A 85 -4.47 7.44 -8.85
N LEU A 86 -3.55 6.50 -8.54
CA LEU A 86 -3.86 5.37 -7.65
C LEU A 86 -4.21 5.86 -6.24
N ALA A 87 -3.48 6.83 -5.69
CA ALA A 87 -3.75 7.38 -4.37
C ALA A 87 -5.12 8.06 -4.30
N LEU A 88 -5.48 8.86 -5.33
CA LEU A 88 -6.80 9.50 -5.42
C LEU A 88 -7.94 8.47 -5.54
N HIS A 89 -7.75 7.38 -6.30
CA HIS A 89 -8.72 6.30 -6.32
C HIS A 89 -8.93 5.66 -4.94
N ILE A 90 -7.86 5.46 -4.17
CA ILE A 90 -7.97 4.93 -2.79
C ILE A 90 -8.78 5.91 -1.91
N LEU A 91 -8.53 7.24 -2.02
CA LEU A 91 -9.33 8.25 -1.30
C LEU A 91 -10.81 8.21 -1.72
N ALA A 92 -11.08 8.12 -3.03
CA ALA A 92 -12.45 8.00 -3.53
C ALA A 92 -13.17 6.76 -2.99
N GLN A 93 -12.46 5.62 -2.85
CA GLN A 93 -13.03 4.43 -2.24
C GLN A 93 -13.24 4.60 -0.73
N ALA A 94 -12.34 5.28 -0.03
CA ALA A 94 -12.53 5.60 1.39
C ALA A 94 -13.80 6.44 1.61
N GLN A 95 -14.02 7.48 0.80
CA GLN A 95 -15.22 8.31 0.85
C GLN A 95 -16.50 7.51 0.53
N LYS A 96 -16.47 6.61 -0.46
CA LYS A 96 -17.59 5.70 -0.76
C LYS A 96 -17.95 4.77 0.40
N MET A 97 -17.00 4.48 1.28
CA MET A 97 -17.23 3.74 2.52
C MET A 97 -17.72 4.64 3.68
N GLY A 98 -17.96 5.93 3.44
CA GLY A 98 -18.36 6.92 4.43
C GLY A 98 -17.21 7.48 5.27
N GLY A 99 -15.97 7.32 4.80
CA GLY A 99 -14.78 7.79 5.50
C GLY A 99 -14.38 9.22 5.12
N GLU A 100 -13.77 9.92 6.08
CA GLU A 100 -13.17 11.25 5.88
C GLU A 100 -11.76 11.12 5.34
N VAL A 101 -11.41 11.98 4.37
CA VAL A 101 -10.12 11.90 3.67
C VAL A 101 -9.40 13.24 3.63
N ALA A 102 -8.07 13.17 3.59
CA ALA A 102 -7.23 14.35 3.47
C ALA A 102 -6.10 14.16 2.44
N PHE A 103 -5.73 15.25 1.79
CA PHE A 103 -4.63 15.31 0.85
C PHE A 103 -3.66 16.44 1.24
N VAL A 104 -2.42 16.07 1.55
CA VAL A 104 -1.33 16.99 1.86
C VAL A 104 -0.50 17.13 0.59
N ASP A 105 -0.75 18.24 -0.13
CA ASP A 105 -0.16 18.55 -1.44
C ASP A 105 1.11 19.37 -1.27
N ALA A 106 2.24 18.69 -1.06
CA ALA A 106 3.55 19.33 -0.94
C ALA A 106 4.17 19.69 -2.31
N GLU A 107 3.65 19.16 -3.41
CA GLU A 107 4.06 19.52 -4.77
C GLU A 107 3.27 20.70 -5.34
N HIS A 108 2.16 21.13 -4.68
CA HIS A 108 1.22 22.17 -5.15
C HIS A 108 0.67 21.88 -6.56
N ALA A 109 0.41 20.61 -6.85
CA ALA A 109 0.08 20.13 -8.18
C ALA A 109 -1.26 19.37 -8.26
N LEU A 110 -2.06 19.37 -7.18
CA LEU A 110 -3.36 18.71 -7.17
C LEU A 110 -4.35 19.44 -8.07
N ASP A 111 -4.85 18.73 -9.08
CA ASP A 111 -5.94 19.22 -9.94
C ASP A 111 -7.29 18.71 -9.38
N PRO A 112 -8.16 19.63 -8.88
CA PRO A 112 -9.47 19.25 -8.35
C PRO A 112 -10.41 18.70 -9.42
N VAL A 113 -10.30 19.16 -10.68
CA VAL A 113 -11.12 18.66 -11.79
C VAL A 113 -10.76 17.19 -12.07
N TYR A 114 -9.46 16.88 -12.09
CA TYR A 114 -9.00 15.51 -12.24
C TYR A 114 -9.40 14.64 -11.04
N ALA A 115 -9.25 15.11 -9.80
CA ALA A 115 -9.68 14.38 -8.61
C ALA A 115 -11.18 14.05 -8.65
N ALA A 116 -12.03 15.01 -9.03
CA ALA A 116 -13.47 14.78 -9.20
C ALA A 116 -13.76 13.74 -10.30
N ALA A 117 -13.05 13.79 -11.42
CA ALA A 117 -13.20 12.81 -12.50
C ALA A 117 -12.84 11.38 -12.06
N LEU A 118 -11.95 11.22 -11.09
CA LEU A 118 -11.60 9.92 -10.47
C LEU A 118 -12.63 9.46 -9.43
N GLY A 119 -13.65 10.27 -9.15
CA GLY A 119 -14.73 9.97 -8.21
C GLY A 119 -14.46 10.39 -6.78
N VAL A 120 -13.50 11.31 -6.57
CA VAL A 120 -13.29 11.96 -5.28
C VAL A 120 -14.37 13.01 -5.09
N ASP A 121 -15.03 13.00 -3.94
CA ASP A 121 -15.88 14.09 -3.48
C ASP A 121 -14.98 15.24 -2.99
N ILE A 122 -14.75 16.20 -3.88
CA ILE A 122 -13.84 17.34 -3.64
C ILE A 122 -14.37 18.31 -2.60
N ASP A 123 -15.68 18.41 -2.44
CA ASP A 123 -16.32 19.32 -1.47
C ASP A 123 -16.10 18.82 -0.03
N ASN A 124 -15.91 17.52 0.15
CA ASN A 124 -15.68 16.87 1.44
C ASN A 124 -14.25 16.35 1.61
N MET A 125 -13.31 16.69 0.72
CA MET A 125 -11.90 16.32 0.86
C MET A 125 -11.11 17.47 1.52
N LEU A 126 -10.42 17.18 2.64
CA LEU A 126 -9.51 18.15 3.25
C LEU A 126 -8.23 18.27 2.42
N VAL A 127 -7.84 19.49 2.07
CA VAL A 127 -6.58 19.75 1.34
C VAL A 127 -5.70 20.69 2.14
N SER A 128 -4.43 20.39 2.22
CA SER A 128 -3.40 21.24 2.80
C SER A 128 -2.22 21.38 1.86
N GLN A 129 -1.71 22.60 1.70
CA GLN A 129 -0.54 22.93 0.87
C GLN A 129 0.54 23.55 1.75
N PRO A 130 1.37 22.71 2.41
CA PRO A 130 2.38 23.18 3.35
C PRO A 130 3.62 23.73 2.64
N ASP A 131 4.26 24.74 3.23
CA ASP A 131 5.49 25.35 2.70
C ASP A 131 6.76 24.56 3.06
N THR A 132 6.74 23.76 4.13
CA THR A 132 7.90 22.99 4.62
C THR A 132 7.56 21.55 4.91
N GLY A 133 8.55 20.67 4.88
CA GLY A 133 8.40 19.25 5.23
C GLY A 133 7.94 19.04 6.67
N GLU A 134 8.43 19.86 7.61
CA GLU A 134 7.98 19.84 9.01
C GLU A 134 6.50 20.13 9.11
N GLN A 135 6.01 21.19 8.45
CA GLN A 135 4.61 21.58 8.45
C GLN A 135 3.73 20.48 7.85
N ALA A 136 4.13 19.91 6.73
CA ALA A 136 3.41 18.80 6.09
C ALA A 136 3.22 17.60 7.04
N LEU A 137 4.28 17.22 7.72
CA LEU A 137 4.28 16.06 8.63
C LEU A 137 3.57 16.35 9.95
N GLU A 138 3.61 17.59 10.46
CA GLU A 138 2.86 18.01 11.64
C GLU A 138 1.35 18.07 11.35
N ILE A 139 0.95 18.57 10.19
CA ILE A 139 -0.46 18.56 9.74
C ILE A 139 -0.93 17.11 9.61
N THR A 140 -0.15 16.25 8.97
CA THR A 140 -0.46 14.81 8.87
C THR A 140 -0.61 14.17 10.26
N ASP A 141 0.29 14.45 11.21
CA ASP A 141 0.21 13.94 12.58
C ASP A 141 -1.06 14.44 13.29
N ALA A 142 -1.41 15.71 13.13
CA ALA A 142 -2.61 16.29 13.72
C ALA A 142 -3.90 15.66 13.18
N LEU A 143 -4.00 15.49 11.85
CA LEU A 143 -5.13 14.83 11.19
C LEU A 143 -5.29 13.37 11.66
N VAL A 144 -4.22 12.60 11.65
CA VAL A 144 -4.23 11.21 12.13
C VAL A 144 -4.60 11.13 13.59
N ARG A 145 -4.06 12.02 14.44
CA ARG A 145 -4.29 12.03 15.88
C ARG A 145 -5.73 12.39 16.25
N SER A 146 -6.43 13.14 15.40
CA SER A 146 -7.85 13.47 15.61
C SER A 146 -8.73 12.22 15.69
N GLY A 147 -8.32 11.12 15.04
CA GLY A 147 -9.09 9.89 14.93
C GLY A 147 -10.34 10.00 14.06
N ALA A 148 -10.53 11.15 13.39
CA ALA A 148 -11.68 11.43 12.54
C ALA A 148 -11.41 11.19 11.04
N VAL A 149 -10.14 11.01 10.64
CA VAL A 149 -9.74 10.84 9.25
C VAL A 149 -9.36 9.38 8.98
N ASP A 150 -9.98 8.79 7.96
CA ASP A 150 -9.76 7.39 7.57
C ASP A 150 -8.55 7.21 6.65
N ALA A 151 -8.28 8.18 5.78
CA ALA A 151 -7.13 8.13 4.88
C ALA A 151 -6.50 9.51 4.65
N VAL A 152 -5.17 9.56 4.70
CA VAL A 152 -4.36 10.75 4.39
C VAL A 152 -3.35 10.39 3.32
N VAL A 153 -3.28 11.19 2.25
CA VAL A 153 -2.23 11.12 1.23
C VAL A 153 -1.25 12.27 1.45
N VAL A 154 0.05 11.99 1.34
CA VAL A 154 1.13 12.99 1.31
C VAL A 154 1.82 12.89 -0.05
N ASP A 155 1.64 13.89 -0.90
CA ASP A 155 2.21 13.94 -2.26
C ASP A 155 3.15 15.14 -2.41
N SER A 156 4.45 14.96 -2.54
CA SER A 156 5.20 13.71 -2.39
C SER A 156 6.32 13.87 -1.37
N VAL A 157 6.89 12.73 -0.92
CA VAL A 157 8.06 12.73 -0.02
C VAL A 157 9.23 13.53 -0.60
N ALA A 158 9.38 13.53 -1.94
CA ALA A 158 10.43 14.27 -2.61
C ALA A 158 10.33 15.79 -2.41
N ALA A 159 9.12 16.31 -2.22
CA ALA A 159 8.82 17.74 -2.01
C ALA A 159 8.86 18.15 -0.52
N LEU A 160 9.02 17.21 0.42
CA LEU A 160 9.13 17.53 1.84
C LEU A 160 10.51 18.13 2.16
N THR A 161 10.69 19.39 1.77
CA THR A 161 11.94 20.12 2.01
C THR A 161 12.00 20.59 3.47
N PRO A 162 13.07 20.27 4.21
CA PRO A 162 13.26 20.77 5.56
C PRO A 162 13.32 22.31 5.60
N ARG A 163 12.74 22.92 6.63
CA ARG A 163 12.75 24.38 6.81
C ARG A 163 14.16 24.97 6.73
N ALA A 164 15.13 24.32 7.37
CA ALA A 164 16.51 24.79 7.36
C ALA A 164 17.13 24.83 5.95
N GLU A 165 16.66 23.97 5.03
CA GLU A 165 17.08 23.98 3.63
C GLU A 165 16.42 25.14 2.85
N ILE A 166 15.18 25.48 3.18
CA ILE A 166 14.45 26.60 2.56
C ILE A 166 15.02 27.95 3.02
N GLU A 167 15.41 28.06 4.31
CA GLU A 167 15.97 29.29 4.89
C GLU A 167 17.47 29.44 4.62
N GLY A 168 18.15 28.41 4.11
CA GLY A 168 19.55 28.43 3.76
C GLY A 168 19.86 29.17 2.45
N GLU A 169 21.14 29.41 2.20
CA GLU A 169 21.58 30.04 0.96
C GLU A 169 21.72 29.03 -0.19
N MET A 170 21.57 29.51 -1.43
CA MET A 170 21.75 28.67 -2.61
C MET A 170 23.20 28.17 -2.67
N GLY A 171 23.36 26.84 -2.61
CA GLY A 171 24.69 26.18 -2.62
C GLY A 171 25.06 25.55 -1.28
N ASP A 172 24.31 25.80 -0.21
CA ASP A 172 24.53 25.13 1.06
C ASP A 172 24.27 23.62 0.97
N ALA A 173 25.04 22.84 1.69
CA ALA A 173 24.94 21.40 1.70
C ALA A 173 24.09 20.91 2.90
N PHE A 174 22.87 20.45 2.64
CA PHE A 174 21.92 19.96 3.66
C PHE A 174 21.79 18.43 3.63
N VAL A 175 22.91 17.73 3.58
CA VAL A 175 22.94 16.27 3.44
C VAL A 175 22.20 15.57 4.60
N GLY A 176 21.22 14.75 4.26
CA GLY A 176 20.52 13.88 5.20
C GLY A 176 19.45 14.54 6.07
N LEU A 177 19.19 15.84 5.97
CA LEU A 177 18.15 16.51 6.77
C LEU A 177 16.76 15.93 6.51
N GLN A 178 16.39 15.75 5.24
CA GLN A 178 15.12 15.14 4.86
C GLN A 178 14.97 13.71 5.41
N ALA A 179 16.03 12.91 5.37
CA ALA A 179 16.00 11.55 5.91
C ALA A 179 15.83 11.52 7.44
N ARG A 180 16.43 12.49 8.17
CA ARG A 180 16.24 12.65 9.61
C ARG A 180 14.82 13.09 9.95
N LEU A 181 14.28 14.07 9.21
CA LEU A 181 12.90 14.54 9.34
C LEU A 181 11.92 13.39 9.13
N MET A 182 12.04 12.64 8.05
CA MET A 182 11.20 11.47 7.79
C MET A 182 11.32 10.40 8.88
N SER A 183 12.52 10.10 9.36
CA SER A 183 12.74 9.13 10.43
C SER A 183 12.06 9.54 11.74
N GLN A 184 12.12 10.82 12.09
CA GLN A 184 11.48 11.38 13.28
C GLN A 184 9.96 11.34 13.16
N ALA A 185 9.41 11.81 12.04
CA ALA A 185 7.98 11.85 11.80
C ALA A 185 7.36 10.44 11.78
N LEU A 186 7.94 9.50 11.04
CA LEU A 186 7.43 8.14 10.94
C LEU A 186 7.45 7.40 12.29
N ARG A 187 8.42 7.69 13.15
CA ARG A 187 8.48 7.16 14.51
C ARG A 187 7.31 7.64 15.36
N LYS A 188 6.90 8.91 15.22
CA LYS A 188 5.73 9.47 15.91
C LYS A 188 4.43 8.91 15.31
N LEU A 189 4.29 8.96 13.99
CA LEU A 189 3.09 8.57 13.26
C LEU A 189 2.73 7.10 13.42
N ALA A 190 3.71 6.20 13.40
CA ALA A 190 3.46 4.75 13.42
C ALA A 190 2.63 4.28 14.62
N GLY A 191 2.87 4.86 15.80
CA GLY A 191 2.12 4.53 17.03
C GLY A 191 0.68 5.06 17.02
N THR A 192 0.47 6.24 16.42
CA THR A 192 -0.83 6.91 16.36
C THR A 192 -1.71 6.27 15.27
N ILE A 193 -1.17 6.07 14.08
CA ILE A 193 -1.85 5.47 12.92
C ILE A 193 -2.51 4.14 13.28
N ASN A 194 -1.80 3.27 14.00
CA ASN A 194 -2.35 1.97 14.42
C ASN A 194 -3.53 2.11 15.39
N LYS A 195 -3.55 3.15 16.22
CA LYS A 195 -4.62 3.38 17.21
C LYS A 195 -5.87 4.00 16.60
N THR A 196 -5.69 4.84 15.58
CA THR A 196 -6.77 5.60 14.93
C THR A 196 -7.36 4.89 13.72
N ASN A 197 -6.83 3.74 13.32
CA ASN A 197 -7.23 3.01 12.11
C ASN A 197 -7.09 3.83 10.79
N CYS A 198 -6.38 4.94 10.84
CA CYS A 198 -6.14 5.78 9.66
C CYS A 198 -5.13 5.12 8.71
N VAL A 199 -5.36 5.21 7.40
CA VAL A 199 -4.36 4.84 6.39
C VAL A 199 -3.55 6.09 6.03
N VAL A 200 -2.23 6.02 6.11
CA VAL A 200 -1.36 7.10 5.62
C VAL A 200 -0.57 6.63 4.42
N ILE A 201 -0.79 7.29 3.29
CA ILE A 201 -0.18 6.98 2.00
C ILE A 201 0.88 8.03 1.71
N PHE A 202 2.13 7.61 1.60
CA PHE A 202 3.22 8.45 1.11
C PHE A 202 3.50 8.14 -0.35
N ILE A 203 3.33 9.13 -1.21
CA ILE A 203 3.78 9.05 -2.60
C ILE A 203 5.26 9.40 -2.64
N ASN A 204 6.06 8.61 -3.39
CA ASN A 204 7.49 8.79 -3.45
C ASN A 204 8.01 8.70 -4.89
N GLN A 205 9.10 9.38 -5.15
CA GLN A 205 9.78 9.39 -6.42
C GLN A 205 11.01 8.49 -6.39
N LEU A 206 11.38 7.94 -7.53
CA LEU A 206 12.63 7.21 -7.71
C LEU A 206 13.77 8.18 -8.06
N ARG A 207 14.93 7.89 -7.51
CA ARG A 207 16.21 8.51 -7.83
C ARG A 207 17.22 7.43 -8.16
N MET A 208 18.23 7.79 -8.94
CA MET A 208 19.31 6.88 -9.29
C MET A 208 20.50 7.15 -8.37
N LYS A 209 20.99 6.12 -7.70
CA LYS A 209 22.25 6.20 -6.95
C LYS A 209 23.42 6.29 -7.92
N ILE A 210 24.26 7.29 -7.73
CA ILE A 210 25.49 7.47 -8.52
C ILE A 210 26.53 6.44 -8.03
N GLY A 211 27.24 5.81 -8.98
CA GLY A 211 28.35 4.90 -8.67
C GLY A 211 27.99 3.45 -8.41
N VAL A 212 26.72 3.06 -8.49
CA VAL A 212 26.31 1.63 -8.38
C VAL A 212 26.56 0.93 -9.70
N MET A 213 27.65 0.14 -9.77
CA MET A 213 28.00 -0.64 -10.98
C MET A 213 27.29 -1.99 -11.03
N TYR A 214 26.88 -2.54 -9.90
CA TYR A 214 26.17 -3.83 -9.79
C TYR A 214 24.93 -3.70 -8.90
N GLY A 215 23.88 -4.45 -9.20
CA GLY A 215 22.60 -4.41 -8.46
C GLY A 215 21.64 -3.34 -8.98
N ASN A 216 20.61 -3.01 -8.17
CA ASN A 216 19.58 -2.04 -8.56
C ASN A 216 19.98 -0.62 -8.08
N PRO A 217 20.28 0.33 -9.01
CA PRO A 217 20.64 1.68 -8.64
C PRO A 217 19.43 2.52 -8.19
N GLU A 218 18.20 2.06 -8.40
CA GLU A 218 16.99 2.83 -8.04
C GLU A 218 16.81 2.90 -6.53
N THR A 219 16.54 4.08 -6.02
CA THR A 219 16.21 4.32 -4.60
C THR A 219 15.11 5.36 -4.49
N THR A 220 14.33 5.32 -3.40
CA THR A 220 13.32 6.33 -3.09
C THR A 220 13.94 7.48 -2.29
N THR A 221 13.33 8.69 -2.37
CA THR A 221 13.74 9.87 -1.59
C THR A 221 13.37 9.73 -0.10
N GLY A 222 13.88 10.60 0.76
CA GLY A 222 13.58 10.61 2.20
C GLY A 222 14.28 9.51 3.01
N GLY A 223 15.34 8.89 2.46
CA GLY A 223 16.15 7.88 3.13
C GLY A 223 15.48 6.51 3.24
N ASN A 224 15.90 5.72 4.25
CA ASN A 224 15.41 4.35 4.41
C ASN A 224 14.19 4.20 5.34
N ALA A 225 13.77 5.27 6.01
CA ALA A 225 12.74 5.16 7.06
C ALA A 225 11.42 4.57 6.55
N LEU A 226 10.91 5.02 5.41
CA LEU A 226 9.68 4.47 4.80
C LEU A 226 9.81 2.99 4.46
N LYS A 227 10.99 2.52 4.03
CA LYS A 227 11.21 1.10 3.75
C LYS A 227 10.97 0.22 4.97
N PHE A 228 11.25 0.72 6.18
CA PHE A 228 11.04 0.01 7.44
C PHE A 228 9.62 0.20 7.98
N TYR A 229 9.12 1.45 8.04
CA TYR A 229 7.85 1.79 8.67
C TYR A 229 6.63 1.39 7.83
N SER A 230 6.69 1.44 6.50
CA SER A 230 5.58 1.01 5.65
C SER A 230 5.22 -0.46 5.86
N SER A 231 3.92 -0.75 5.91
CA SER A 231 3.39 -2.12 5.92
C SER A 231 3.22 -2.67 4.52
N VAL A 232 2.93 -1.80 3.56
CA VAL A 232 2.81 -2.12 2.13
C VAL A 232 3.67 -1.13 1.34
N ARG A 233 4.35 -1.64 0.30
CA ARG A 233 5.08 -0.82 -0.68
C ARG A 233 4.67 -1.26 -2.07
N LEU A 234 4.24 -0.30 -2.87
CA LEU A 234 3.74 -0.49 -4.24
C LEU A 234 4.68 0.20 -5.22
N ASP A 235 5.29 -0.59 -6.10
CA ASP A 235 6.09 -0.10 -7.24
C ASP A 235 5.17 0.04 -8.45
N VAL A 236 4.92 1.28 -8.87
CA VAL A 236 3.97 1.63 -9.94
C VAL A 236 4.76 1.98 -11.20
N ARG A 237 4.55 1.23 -12.29
CA ARG A 237 5.28 1.42 -13.54
C ARG A 237 4.36 1.39 -14.75
N ARG A 238 4.57 2.31 -15.68
CA ARG A 238 3.97 2.25 -17.00
C ARG A 238 4.61 1.10 -17.81
N VAL A 239 3.78 0.25 -18.41
CA VAL A 239 4.22 -0.85 -19.28
C VAL A 239 4.18 -0.41 -20.74
N GLU A 240 3.03 0.09 -21.19
CA GLU A 240 2.82 0.56 -22.56
C GLU A 240 1.80 1.70 -22.61
N SER A 241 1.78 2.43 -23.73
CA SER A 241 0.77 3.47 -23.97
C SER A 241 -0.43 2.90 -24.69
N ILE A 242 -1.63 3.25 -24.23
CA ILE A 242 -2.89 2.94 -24.91
C ILE A 242 -3.14 4.02 -25.96
N LYS A 243 -3.38 3.60 -27.21
CA LYS A 243 -3.57 4.51 -28.33
C LYS A 243 -4.92 4.27 -29.00
N GLU A 244 -5.58 5.34 -29.41
CA GLU A 244 -6.78 5.33 -30.20
C GLU A 244 -6.65 6.37 -31.33
N GLY A 245 -6.85 5.95 -32.59
CA GLY A 245 -6.71 6.83 -33.73
C GLY A 245 -5.33 7.51 -33.88
N GLY A 246 -4.28 6.89 -33.35
CA GLY A 246 -2.92 7.45 -33.32
C GLY A 246 -2.59 8.32 -32.10
N ASN A 247 -3.59 8.73 -31.33
CA ASN A 247 -3.41 9.53 -30.12
C ASN A 247 -3.21 8.63 -28.89
N VAL A 248 -2.35 9.06 -27.97
CA VAL A 248 -2.17 8.37 -26.68
C VAL A 248 -3.29 8.82 -25.73
N ILE A 249 -4.18 7.88 -25.36
CA ILE A 249 -5.35 8.12 -24.52
C ILE A 249 -5.19 7.59 -23.10
N GLY A 250 -4.14 6.83 -22.84
CA GLY A 250 -3.91 6.23 -21.54
C GLY A 250 -2.65 5.39 -21.48
N ASN A 251 -2.45 4.72 -20.36
CA ASN A 251 -1.32 3.84 -20.12
C ASN A 251 -1.79 2.53 -19.49
N LYS A 252 -1.21 1.42 -19.94
CA LYS A 252 -1.24 0.17 -19.19
C LYS A 252 -0.20 0.26 -18.07
N THR A 253 -0.66 0.10 -16.84
CA THR A 253 0.15 0.29 -15.63
C THR A 253 0.28 -1.03 -14.89
N ARG A 254 1.51 -1.35 -14.49
CA ARG A 254 1.82 -2.47 -13.61
C ARG A 254 2.10 -1.95 -12.21
N VAL A 255 1.47 -2.55 -11.21
CA VAL A 255 1.73 -2.31 -9.79
C VAL A 255 2.25 -3.59 -9.17
N LYS A 256 3.47 -3.55 -8.64
CA LYS A 256 4.09 -4.66 -7.93
C LYS A 256 4.05 -4.41 -6.43
N VAL A 257 3.53 -5.37 -5.68
CA VAL A 257 3.52 -5.36 -4.21
C VAL A 257 4.88 -5.83 -3.72
N VAL A 258 5.84 -4.90 -3.56
CA VAL A 258 7.23 -5.23 -3.21
C VAL A 258 7.38 -5.62 -1.74
N LYS A 259 6.55 -5.03 -0.87
CA LYS A 259 6.49 -5.35 0.56
C LYS A 259 5.04 -5.44 0.99
N ASN A 260 4.73 -6.45 1.79
CA ASN A 260 3.41 -6.62 2.39
C ASN A 260 3.56 -7.33 3.75
N LYS A 261 3.06 -6.69 4.81
CA LYS A 261 3.07 -7.26 6.18
C LYS A 261 1.73 -7.94 6.55
N VAL A 262 0.73 -7.88 5.67
CA VAL A 262 -0.62 -8.42 5.93
C VAL A 262 -0.98 -9.62 5.04
N ALA A 263 -0.20 -9.85 3.97
CA ALA A 263 -0.34 -10.99 3.06
C ALA A 263 1.02 -11.29 2.39
N PRO A 264 1.17 -12.41 1.65
CA PRO A 264 2.40 -12.71 0.90
C PRO A 264 2.71 -11.61 -0.13
N PRO A 265 3.94 -11.06 -0.15
CA PRO A 265 4.37 -10.02 -1.09
C PRO A 265 4.68 -10.58 -2.49
N PHE A 266 5.15 -9.69 -3.38
CA PHE A 266 5.66 -9.94 -4.74
C PHE A 266 4.61 -10.30 -5.78
N ARG A 267 3.32 -10.13 -5.45
CA ARG A 267 2.25 -10.18 -6.44
C ARG A 267 2.21 -8.90 -7.27
N GLU A 268 1.67 -9.04 -8.48
CA GLU A 268 1.56 -7.93 -9.43
C GLU A 268 0.10 -7.79 -9.88
N ALA A 269 -0.30 -6.56 -10.16
CA ALA A 269 -1.55 -6.23 -10.82
C ALA A 269 -1.24 -5.39 -12.07
N ILE A 270 -1.98 -5.62 -13.15
CA ILE A 270 -1.88 -4.85 -14.37
C ILE A 270 -3.26 -4.37 -14.74
N PHE A 271 -3.40 -3.06 -14.95
CA PHE A 271 -4.66 -2.43 -15.33
C PHE A 271 -4.42 -1.20 -16.20
N ASP A 272 -5.47 -0.76 -16.89
CA ASP A 272 -5.44 0.40 -17.76
C ASP A 272 -5.81 1.66 -16.98
N ILE A 273 -5.03 2.72 -17.17
CA ILE A 273 -5.32 4.08 -16.71
C ILE A 273 -5.59 4.96 -17.92
N TYR A 274 -6.79 5.50 -18.06
CA TYR A 274 -7.15 6.46 -19.10
C TYR A 274 -7.00 7.89 -18.59
N TYR A 275 -6.46 8.76 -19.43
CA TYR A 275 -6.29 10.17 -19.07
C TYR A 275 -7.66 10.83 -18.85
N GLY A 276 -7.79 11.59 -17.77
CA GLY A 276 -9.04 12.23 -17.38
C GLY A 276 -10.11 11.29 -16.80
N GLN A 277 -9.90 9.96 -16.77
CA GLN A 277 -10.86 8.97 -16.26
C GLN A 277 -10.30 8.05 -15.19
N GLY A 278 -8.96 7.91 -15.12
CA GLY A 278 -8.29 7.05 -14.15
C GLY A 278 -8.33 5.56 -14.48
N ILE A 279 -8.38 4.73 -13.44
CA ILE A 279 -8.37 3.26 -13.55
C ILE A 279 -9.65 2.78 -14.23
N SER A 280 -9.50 1.99 -15.28
CA SER A 280 -10.61 1.42 -16.05
C SER A 280 -11.24 0.23 -15.33
N LYS A 281 -12.10 0.51 -14.35
CA LYS A 281 -12.81 -0.54 -13.59
C LYS A 281 -13.50 -1.57 -14.51
N TRP A 282 -14.26 -1.08 -15.48
CA TRP A 282 -15.03 -1.95 -16.40
C TRP A 282 -14.12 -2.74 -17.34
N GLY A 283 -13.03 -2.11 -17.81
CA GLY A 283 -12.05 -2.78 -18.66
C GLY A 283 -11.33 -3.91 -17.92
N GLU A 284 -10.95 -3.66 -16.68
CA GLU A 284 -10.33 -4.66 -15.81
C GLU A 284 -11.31 -5.80 -15.47
N LEU A 285 -12.57 -5.47 -15.15
CA LEU A 285 -13.60 -6.47 -14.87
C LEU A 285 -13.80 -7.43 -16.04
N VAL A 286 -13.86 -6.91 -17.28
CA VAL A 286 -13.98 -7.74 -18.49
C VAL A 286 -12.75 -8.65 -18.66
N ASP A 287 -11.54 -8.12 -18.50
CA ASP A 287 -10.31 -8.91 -18.65
C ASP A 287 -10.25 -10.04 -17.61
N LEU A 288 -10.53 -9.75 -16.34
CA LEU A 288 -10.55 -10.74 -15.27
C LEU A 288 -11.67 -11.77 -15.45
N ALA A 289 -12.86 -11.34 -15.89
CA ALA A 289 -13.96 -12.24 -16.14
C ALA A 289 -13.66 -13.22 -17.30
N VAL A 290 -12.92 -12.78 -18.32
CA VAL A 290 -12.45 -13.66 -19.41
C VAL A 290 -11.34 -14.59 -18.91
N GLU A 291 -10.37 -14.10 -18.16
CA GLU A 291 -9.29 -14.91 -17.60
C GLU A 291 -9.81 -16.05 -16.68
N MET A 292 -10.95 -15.82 -16.02
CA MET A 292 -11.58 -16.77 -15.12
C MET A 292 -12.72 -17.60 -15.75
N ASP A 293 -12.87 -17.53 -17.07
CA ASP A 293 -13.94 -18.23 -17.83
C ASP A 293 -15.37 -17.88 -17.34
N ILE A 294 -15.57 -16.76 -16.66
CA ILE A 294 -16.90 -16.24 -16.29
C ILE A 294 -17.58 -15.65 -17.53
N VAL A 295 -16.79 -14.97 -18.37
CA VAL A 295 -17.18 -14.50 -19.69
C VAL A 295 -16.34 -15.25 -20.73
N GLN A 296 -16.98 -15.93 -21.66
CA GLN A 296 -16.31 -16.65 -22.74
C GLN A 296 -16.00 -15.68 -23.89
N LYS A 297 -14.77 -15.79 -24.43
CA LYS A 297 -14.33 -15.03 -25.59
C LYS A 297 -14.08 -15.96 -26.77
N SER A 298 -14.81 -15.75 -27.87
CA SER A 298 -14.62 -16.47 -29.14
C SER A 298 -14.38 -15.48 -30.29
N GLY A 299 -13.13 -15.36 -30.70
CA GLY A 299 -12.71 -14.32 -31.62
C GLY A 299 -12.95 -12.92 -31.07
N SER A 300 -13.78 -12.12 -31.77
CA SER A 300 -14.20 -10.79 -31.31
C SER A 300 -15.47 -10.81 -30.43
N TRP A 301 -16.15 -11.95 -30.32
CA TRP A 301 -17.40 -12.08 -29.58
C TRP A 301 -17.19 -12.48 -28.12
N PHE A 302 -17.99 -11.89 -27.25
CA PHE A 302 -18.05 -12.21 -25.82
C PHE A 302 -19.44 -12.73 -25.48
N SER A 303 -19.51 -13.78 -24.65
CA SER A 303 -20.75 -14.38 -24.19
C SER A 303 -20.69 -14.73 -22.71
N MET A 304 -21.87 -14.76 -22.07
CA MET A 304 -22.03 -15.20 -20.69
C MET A 304 -23.10 -16.31 -20.70
N GLY A 305 -22.65 -17.56 -20.47
CA GLY A 305 -23.47 -18.73 -20.76
C GLY A 305 -23.81 -18.79 -22.24
N ASP A 306 -25.10 -18.90 -22.59
CA ASP A 306 -25.58 -18.98 -23.98
C ASP A 306 -25.86 -17.60 -24.61
N GLU A 307 -25.77 -16.52 -23.84
CA GLU A 307 -26.10 -15.17 -24.27
C GLU A 307 -24.85 -14.40 -24.75
N ARG A 308 -24.94 -13.79 -25.95
CA ARG A 308 -23.92 -12.88 -26.48
C ARG A 308 -24.09 -11.50 -25.85
N ILE A 309 -23.03 -11.00 -25.18
CA ILE A 309 -23.04 -9.73 -24.47
C ILE A 309 -22.34 -8.59 -25.22
N GLY A 310 -21.62 -8.89 -26.30
CA GLY A 310 -21.00 -7.87 -27.13
C GLY A 310 -19.96 -8.37 -28.12
N GLN A 311 -19.64 -7.52 -29.09
CA GLN A 311 -18.52 -7.71 -30.01
C GLN A 311 -17.45 -6.64 -29.73
N GLY A 312 -16.25 -7.09 -29.34
CA GLY A 312 -15.17 -6.23 -28.88
C GLY A 312 -15.31 -5.83 -27.40
N LYS A 313 -14.15 -5.52 -26.76
CA LYS A 313 -14.08 -5.21 -25.32
C LYS A 313 -14.93 -3.98 -24.94
N ASP A 314 -14.95 -2.95 -25.80
CA ASP A 314 -15.69 -1.71 -25.49
C ASP A 314 -17.21 -1.91 -25.52
N SER A 315 -17.71 -2.77 -26.42
CA SER A 315 -19.13 -3.15 -26.43
C SER A 315 -19.53 -3.86 -25.14
N VAL A 316 -18.68 -4.76 -24.63
CA VAL A 316 -18.92 -5.47 -23.36
C VAL A 316 -18.84 -4.54 -22.16
N LYS A 317 -17.89 -3.58 -22.15
CA LYS A 317 -17.86 -2.53 -21.11
C LYS A 317 -19.17 -1.75 -21.06
N ASN A 318 -19.64 -1.29 -22.22
CA ASN A 318 -20.90 -0.55 -22.32
C ASN A 318 -22.10 -1.41 -21.90
N PHE A 319 -22.11 -2.69 -22.24
CA PHE A 319 -23.15 -3.62 -21.80
C PHE A 319 -23.17 -3.74 -20.26
N LEU A 320 -22.02 -3.95 -19.62
CA LEU A 320 -21.93 -4.02 -18.15
C LEU A 320 -22.32 -2.70 -17.49
N MET A 321 -21.92 -1.56 -18.04
CA MET A 321 -22.33 -0.24 -17.54
C MET A 321 -23.84 -0.02 -17.60
N SER A 322 -24.50 -0.55 -18.64
CA SER A 322 -25.94 -0.42 -18.83
C SER A 322 -26.77 -1.47 -18.07
N ASN A 323 -26.12 -2.52 -17.54
CA ASN A 323 -26.76 -3.61 -16.81
C ASN A 323 -26.09 -3.82 -15.45
N PRO A 324 -26.34 -2.95 -14.46
CA PRO A 324 -25.64 -2.97 -13.18
C PRO A 324 -25.81 -4.27 -12.40
N GLU A 325 -26.97 -4.93 -12.45
CA GLU A 325 -27.22 -6.21 -11.79
C GLU A 325 -26.29 -7.30 -12.32
N ILE A 326 -26.11 -7.37 -13.65
CA ILE A 326 -25.21 -8.34 -14.28
C ILE A 326 -23.75 -7.99 -13.93
N ALA A 327 -23.42 -6.72 -13.92
CA ALA A 327 -22.09 -6.27 -13.57
C ALA A 327 -21.71 -6.60 -12.11
N GLU A 328 -22.63 -6.45 -11.18
CA GLU A 328 -22.45 -6.85 -9.77
C GLU A 328 -22.28 -8.36 -9.63
N GLU A 329 -23.06 -9.15 -10.37
CA GLU A 329 -22.92 -10.62 -10.37
C GLU A 329 -21.54 -11.05 -10.90
N VAL A 330 -21.10 -10.47 -12.02
CA VAL A 330 -19.78 -10.73 -12.60
C VAL A 330 -18.68 -10.31 -11.62
N GLU A 331 -18.77 -9.12 -11.06
CA GLU A 331 -17.80 -8.62 -10.07
C GLU A 331 -17.73 -9.54 -8.84
N ALA A 332 -18.86 -9.97 -8.31
CA ALA A 332 -18.92 -10.88 -7.16
C ALA A 332 -18.24 -12.24 -7.48
N LYS A 333 -18.47 -12.80 -8.66
CA LYS A 333 -17.83 -14.04 -9.12
C LYS A 333 -16.32 -13.87 -9.29
N VAL A 334 -15.88 -12.76 -9.90
CA VAL A 334 -14.46 -12.41 -10.05
C VAL A 334 -13.79 -12.28 -8.70
N ARG A 335 -14.36 -11.50 -7.77
CA ARG A 335 -13.83 -11.34 -6.41
C ARG A 335 -13.71 -12.66 -5.66
N ALA A 336 -14.74 -13.52 -5.74
CA ALA A 336 -14.75 -14.83 -5.09
C ALA A 336 -13.61 -15.74 -5.63
N ASN A 337 -13.36 -15.73 -6.94
CA ASN A 337 -12.29 -16.51 -7.55
C ASN A 337 -10.89 -15.96 -7.20
N LEU A 338 -10.71 -14.64 -7.22
CA LEU A 338 -9.48 -13.99 -6.80
C LEU A 338 -9.12 -14.33 -5.35
N MET A 339 -10.10 -14.29 -4.43
CA MET A 339 -9.89 -14.64 -3.02
C MET A 339 -9.58 -16.12 -2.81
N LYS A 340 -10.19 -17.03 -3.60
CA LYS A 340 -9.85 -18.47 -3.56
C LYS A 340 -8.42 -18.72 -4.00
N SER A 341 -7.98 -18.11 -5.09
CA SER A 341 -6.60 -18.24 -5.59
C SER A 341 -5.58 -17.69 -4.59
N THR A 342 -5.92 -16.60 -3.90
CA THR A 342 -5.10 -16.01 -2.84
C THR A 342 -4.95 -16.95 -1.66
N ASN A 343 -6.03 -17.55 -1.18
CA ASN A 343 -6.03 -18.50 -0.06
C ASN A 343 -5.36 -19.82 -0.40
N ALA A 344 -5.46 -20.30 -1.64
CA ALA A 344 -4.78 -21.50 -2.12
C ALA A 344 -3.25 -21.30 -2.16
N ALA A 345 -2.79 -20.13 -2.59
CA ALA A 345 -1.36 -19.78 -2.60
C ALA A 345 -0.77 -19.68 -1.18
N VAL A 346 -1.56 -19.26 -0.18
CA VAL A 346 -1.14 -19.21 1.23
C VAL A 346 -1.05 -20.62 1.84
N LYS A 347 -1.91 -21.53 1.40
CA LYS A 347 -1.96 -22.93 1.92
C LYS A 347 -0.99 -23.89 1.22
N ALA A 348 -0.44 -23.54 0.06
CA ALA A 348 0.54 -24.37 -0.62
C ALA A 348 1.84 -24.35 0.20
N PRO A 349 2.34 -25.52 0.69
CA PRO A 349 3.65 -25.58 1.32
C PRO A 349 4.66 -25.11 0.26
N ALA A 350 5.53 -24.18 0.64
CA ALA A 350 6.68 -23.84 -0.19
C ALA A 350 7.41 -25.15 -0.50
N LYS A 351 7.34 -25.63 -1.76
CA LYS A 351 8.25 -26.66 -2.22
C LYS A 351 9.62 -26.05 -2.05
N ALA A 352 10.36 -26.55 -1.07
CA ALA A 352 11.75 -26.24 -0.86
C ALA A 352 12.43 -26.43 -2.22
N ALA A 353 12.88 -25.34 -2.81
CA ALA A 353 13.82 -25.41 -3.90
C ALA A 353 15.08 -25.98 -3.28
N GLU A 354 15.30 -27.28 -3.44
CA GLU A 354 16.60 -27.94 -3.27
C GLU A 354 17.55 -27.39 -4.35
N ARG A 355 17.98 -26.16 -4.15
CA ARG A 355 19.21 -25.62 -4.70
C ARG A 355 19.91 -24.99 -3.51
N GLY A 356 20.88 -25.73 -2.96
CA GLY A 356 21.77 -25.25 -1.95
C GLY A 356 22.44 -23.95 -2.41
N VAL A 357 21.93 -22.83 -1.89
CA VAL A 357 22.68 -21.60 -1.87
C VAL A 357 23.66 -21.79 -0.72
N VAL A 358 24.91 -22.07 -1.04
CA VAL A 358 26.01 -21.93 -0.10
C VAL A 358 26.16 -20.43 0.14
N VAL A 359 25.59 -19.93 1.23
CA VAL A 359 25.88 -18.60 1.72
C VAL A 359 27.25 -18.67 2.36
N SER A 360 28.25 -18.05 1.75
CA SER A 360 29.55 -17.88 2.38
C SER A 360 29.44 -16.84 3.51
N ALA A 361 30.24 -17.02 4.56
CA ALA A 361 30.26 -16.14 5.74
C ALA A 361 30.72 -14.70 5.42
N ASP A 362 31.13 -14.43 4.18
CA ASP A 362 31.67 -13.16 3.74
C ASP A 362 30.60 -12.15 3.24
N ASP A 363 29.31 -12.53 3.29
CA ASP A 363 28.20 -11.63 2.87
C ASP A 363 27.71 -10.69 4.00
N PHE A 364 28.38 -10.63 5.13
CA PHE A 364 28.03 -9.82 6.30
C PHE A 364 29.09 -8.79 6.70
N ASP A 365 30.00 -8.41 5.80
CA ASP A 365 30.92 -7.31 6.09
C ASP A 365 30.26 -5.95 5.86
N ASP A 366 30.06 -5.29 6.97
CA ASP A 366 30.16 -3.91 7.40
C ASP A 366 30.10 -2.81 6.33
N GLU A 367 29.10 -1.96 6.45
CA GLU A 367 29.23 -0.54 6.12
C GLU A 367 28.76 0.31 7.33
N ASP A 368 29.78 0.91 7.98
CA ASP A 368 29.68 2.06 8.88
C ASP A 368 29.06 3.30 8.20
#